data_d3a3dfc20a1b8ebee6a3a1086ea5010f
#
_entry.id   d3a3dfc20a1b8ebee6a3a1086ea5010f
#
_cell.length_a   1.000
_cell.length_b   1.000
_cell.length_c   1.000
_cell.angle_alpha   90.00
_cell.angle_beta   90.00
_cell.angle_gamma   90.00
#
_symmetry.space_group_name_H-M   'P 1'
#
loop_
_entity.id
_entity.type
_entity.pdbx_description
1 polymer ?
#
loop_
_entity_poly.entity_id
_entity_poly.type
_entity_poly.pdbx_seq_one_letter_code
_entity_poly.pdbx_strand_id
1 'polypeptide(L)'
;MVAVRKWGDDHINKSIRQINLDTWLIDGLVLHRSPCLSNAATWNVDGDNSSYTLTEAPTPLPSATTPLDSPYIKLVYEAGDASAVWSIGNNALCKVKYIEEGVTPESVTLHFVRDQHPSFETPKVIHHAFGNDRSYLFLQRVPGRTLDAAWPSLDEYWRRHYVKVVANICSEMAVWKGAKFGGVDGKNIPERYLVKSSAPEDFSSANLQAECEAMGMDCSNFVFGHADLGPTNIIVEDEPDSGQVGIIEFEIAGYFPRSWIRTKFRISSGMDLSPLAADNPHWWRAEVQRALGANGFDDAVEAWEEWRRG
;
A
#
# COMPACT_ATOMS: atom_id res chain seq x y z
N MET A 1 1.96 12.67 17.63
CA MET A 1 2.34 14.07 17.34
C MET A 1 2.69 14.12 15.86
N VAL A 2 1.92 14.82 15.07
CA VAL A 2 2.31 15.10 13.68
C VAL A 2 3.60 15.91 13.76
N ALA A 3 4.67 15.44 13.15
CA ALA A 3 5.93 16.14 13.10
C ALA A 3 5.66 17.56 12.54
N VAL A 4 5.90 18.59 13.33
CA VAL A 4 5.80 19.96 12.86
C VAL A 4 6.89 20.17 11.82
N ARG A 5 6.48 20.26 10.56
CA ARG A 5 7.35 20.48 9.42
C ARG A 5 8.23 21.70 9.69
N LYS A 6 9.54 21.54 9.66
CA LYS A 6 10.47 22.66 9.72
C LYS A 6 10.37 23.42 8.40
N TRP A 7 10.14 24.74 8.48
CA TRP A 7 10.18 25.62 7.32
C TRP A 7 11.56 25.50 6.65
N GLY A 8 11.59 25.04 5.39
CA GLY A 8 12.82 24.88 4.63
C GLY A 8 13.08 23.46 4.09
N ASP A 9 12.28 22.47 4.49
CA ASP A 9 12.42 21.12 3.94
C ASP A 9 11.93 21.09 2.49
N ASP A 10 12.72 20.45 1.64
CA ASP A 10 12.36 20.25 0.24
C ASP A 10 11.06 19.45 0.13
N HIS A 11 10.18 19.84 -0.80
CA HIS A 11 8.95 19.08 -1.10
C HIS A 11 9.27 17.63 -1.41
N ILE A 12 8.38 16.71 -1.02
CA ILE A 12 8.62 15.26 -1.14
C ILE A 12 8.92 14.83 -2.60
N ASN A 13 8.36 15.50 -3.60
CA ASN A 13 8.63 15.23 -5.00
C ASN A 13 10.08 15.58 -5.45
N LYS A 14 10.89 16.19 -4.59
CA LYS A 14 12.32 16.43 -4.80
C LYS A 14 13.21 15.38 -4.12
N SER A 15 12.63 14.29 -3.61
CA SER A 15 13.36 13.24 -2.89
C SER A 15 14.33 12.47 -3.78
N ILE A 16 14.09 12.43 -5.09
CA ILE A 16 15.01 11.87 -6.08
C ILE A 16 15.58 13.03 -6.91
N ARG A 17 16.92 13.12 -6.95
CA ARG A 17 17.64 14.14 -7.69
C ARG A 17 18.58 13.50 -8.70
N GLN A 18 18.78 14.12 -9.84
CA GLN A 18 19.60 13.59 -10.93
C GLN A 18 21.06 14.06 -10.81
N ILE A 19 22.02 13.13 -10.79
CA ILE A 19 23.44 13.40 -10.86
C ILE A 19 23.89 13.47 -12.34
N ASN A 20 23.51 12.46 -13.11
CA ASN A 20 23.72 12.38 -14.56
C ASN A 20 22.65 11.47 -15.19
N LEU A 21 22.80 11.12 -16.48
CA LEU A 21 21.79 10.37 -17.24
C LEU A 21 21.44 9.01 -16.62
N ASP A 22 22.39 8.32 -16.03
CA ASP A 22 22.25 6.97 -15.47
C ASP A 22 22.48 6.91 -13.95
N THR A 23 22.51 8.06 -13.26
CA THR A 23 22.83 8.09 -11.82
C THR A 23 21.96 9.13 -11.09
N TRP A 24 21.39 8.72 -9.97
CA TRP A 24 20.50 9.55 -9.15
C TRP A 24 20.90 9.50 -7.68
N LEU A 25 20.70 10.61 -7.00
CA LEU A 25 20.86 10.75 -5.56
C LEU A 25 19.47 10.64 -4.90
N ILE A 26 19.36 9.73 -3.95
CA ILE A 26 18.14 9.45 -3.18
C ILE A 26 18.52 9.49 -1.71
N ASP A 27 18.39 10.67 -1.10
CA ASP A 27 18.93 10.94 0.24
C ASP A 27 20.42 10.57 0.38
N GLY A 28 20.75 9.64 1.27
CA GLY A 28 22.11 9.10 1.49
C GLY A 28 22.46 7.92 0.56
N LEU A 29 21.68 7.66 -0.49
CA LEU A 29 21.92 6.59 -1.44
C LEU A 29 22.20 7.14 -2.85
N VAL A 30 23.02 6.42 -3.60
CA VAL A 30 23.20 6.61 -5.04
C VAL A 30 22.61 5.40 -5.76
N LEU A 31 21.69 5.66 -6.68
CA LEU A 31 21.18 4.68 -7.60
C LEU A 31 21.90 4.84 -8.94
N HIS A 32 22.51 3.77 -9.43
CA HIS A 32 23.19 3.72 -10.73
C HIS A 32 22.54 2.68 -11.64
N ARG A 33 22.25 3.08 -12.88
CA ARG A 33 21.78 2.19 -13.95
C ARG A 33 22.94 1.79 -14.85
N SER A 34 23.03 0.50 -15.17
CA SER A 34 23.92 -0.03 -16.20
C SER A 34 23.10 -0.57 -17.38
N PRO A 35 23.53 -0.34 -18.64
CA PRO A 35 22.85 -0.87 -19.83
C PRO A 35 23.16 -2.34 -20.10
N CYS A 36 23.48 -3.11 -19.08
CA CYS A 36 23.68 -4.56 -19.13
C CYS A 36 23.28 -5.22 -17.81
N LEU A 37 22.92 -6.51 -17.86
CA LEU A 37 22.65 -7.30 -16.67
C LEU A 37 23.93 -7.50 -15.85
N SER A 38 23.80 -7.57 -14.53
CA SER A 38 24.92 -7.78 -13.62
C SER A 38 24.51 -8.62 -12.41
N ASN A 39 25.33 -9.60 -12.07
CA ASN A 39 25.16 -10.39 -10.85
C ASN A 39 25.46 -9.57 -9.57
N ALA A 40 26.14 -8.45 -9.68
CA ALA A 40 26.43 -7.53 -8.58
C ALA A 40 25.37 -6.43 -8.42
N ALA A 41 24.38 -6.37 -9.30
CA ALA A 41 23.31 -5.39 -9.23
C ALA A 41 22.37 -5.67 -8.05
N THR A 42 21.73 -4.62 -7.53
CA THR A 42 20.65 -4.75 -6.56
C THR A 42 19.43 -5.43 -7.19
N TRP A 43 19.12 -5.08 -8.46
CA TRP A 43 18.14 -5.81 -9.29
C TRP A 43 18.47 -5.68 -10.78
N ASN A 44 17.98 -6.64 -11.55
CA ASN A 44 18.06 -6.67 -13.01
C ASN A 44 16.69 -6.40 -13.63
N VAL A 45 16.69 -5.86 -14.85
CA VAL A 45 15.51 -5.64 -15.70
C VAL A 45 15.73 -6.38 -17.02
N ASP A 46 15.18 -7.59 -17.12
CA ASP A 46 15.39 -8.47 -18.28
C ASP A 46 14.82 -7.86 -19.58
N GLY A 47 13.71 -7.12 -19.48
CA GLY A 47 12.99 -6.56 -20.63
C GLY A 47 13.79 -5.54 -21.45
N ASP A 48 14.72 -4.78 -20.83
CA ASP A 48 15.60 -3.82 -21.50
C ASP A 48 17.09 -4.13 -21.31
N ASN A 49 17.40 -5.32 -20.81
CA ASN A 49 18.75 -5.82 -20.53
C ASN A 49 19.59 -4.84 -19.70
N SER A 50 18.98 -4.22 -18.71
CA SER A 50 19.64 -3.27 -17.82
C SER A 50 19.67 -3.75 -16.37
N SER A 51 20.49 -3.09 -15.55
CA SER A 51 20.56 -3.37 -14.12
C SER A 51 20.67 -2.09 -13.31
N TYR A 52 20.23 -2.16 -12.06
CA TYR A 52 20.29 -1.05 -11.11
C TYR A 52 21.03 -1.47 -9.85
N THR A 53 21.91 -0.60 -9.38
CA THR A 53 22.71 -0.82 -8.18
C THR A 53 22.49 0.34 -7.21
N LEU A 54 22.09 0.02 -5.97
CA LEU A 54 22.03 0.96 -4.86
C LEU A 54 23.32 0.87 -4.06
N THR A 55 23.92 2.01 -3.78
CA THR A 55 25.11 2.13 -2.93
C THR A 55 24.95 3.31 -1.98
N GLU A 56 25.71 3.33 -0.89
CA GLU A 56 25.80 4.51 -0.06
C GLU A 56 26.40 5.69 -0.85
N ALA A 57 25.88 6.87 -0.62
CA ALA A 57 26.40 8.07 -1.24
C ALA A 57 27.78 8.44 -0.64
N PRO A 58 28.72 8.91 -1.46
CA PRO A 58 30.03 9.36 -0.97
C PRO A 58 29.87 10.64 -0.13
N THR A 59 30.85 10.89 0.70
CA THR A 59 30.97 12.14 1.45
C THR A 59 32.17 12.97 0.89
N PRO A 60 31.94 14.22 0.43
CA PRO A 60 30.66 14.96 0.39
C PRO A 60 29.68 14.39 -0.65
N LEU A 61 28.39 14.68 -0.46
CA LEU A 61 27.34 14.28 -1.40
C LEU A 61 27.60 14.86 -2.79
N PRO A 62 27.36 14.10 -3.87
CA PRO A 62 27.51 14.59 -5.24
C PRO A 62 26.51 15.70 -5.55
N SER A 63 26.88 16.62 -6.44
CA SER A 63 25.94 17.60 -6.97
C SER A 63 24.84 16.91 -7.76
N ALA A 64 23.60 17.28 -7.47
CA ALA A 64 22.43 16.71 -8.13
C ALA A 64 21.34 17.78 -8.36
N THR A 65 20.53 17.60 -9.39
CA THR A 65 19.55 18.57 -9.86
C THR A 65 18.12 18.04 -9.80
N THR A 66 17.16 18.97 -9.73
CA THR A 66 15.73 18.76 -9.94
C THR A 66 15.21 19.85 -10.90
N PRO A 67 14.12 19.60 -11.68
CA PRO A 67 13.41 18.35 -11.81
C PRO A 67 14.23 17.27 -12.50
N LEU A 68 13.75 16.02 -12.43
CA LEU A 68 14.33 14.91 -13.16
C LEU A 68 14.10 15.08 -14.66
N ASP A 69 15.16 14.93 -15.44
CA ASP A 69 15.10 14.78 -16.92
C ASP A 69 15.65 13.40 -17.26
N SER A 70 14.84 12.39 -16.97
CA SER A 70 15.24 10.99 -17.10
C SER A 70 14.17 10.15 -17.77
N PRO A 71 14.52 9.36 -18.80
CA PRO A 71 13.59 8.38 -19.35
C PRO A 71 13.38 7.17 -18.44
N TYR A 72 14.25 6.97 -17.44
CA TYR A 72 14.31 5.77 -16.60
C TYR A 72 13.66 5.95 -15.24
N ILE A 73 13.54 7.18 -14.73
CA ILE A 73 12.87 7.46 -13.46
C ILE A 73 11.80 8.53 -13.70
N LYS A 74 10.56 8.19 -13.33
CA LYS A 74 9.41 9.09 -13.51
C LYS A 74 8.57 9.12 -12.26
N LEU A 75 8.15 10.30 -11.83
CA LEU A 75 7.12 10.47 -10.83
C LEU A 75 5.79 9.94 -11.40
N VAL A 76 5.21 8.92 -10.78
CA VAL A 76 3.97 8.26 -11.24
C VAL A 76 2.78 8.52 -10.34
N TYR A 77 3.03 8.93 -9.08
CA TYR A 77 1.99 9.29 -8.14
C TYR A 77 2.52 10.31 -7.13
N GLU A 78 1.66 11.22 -6.71
CA GLU A 78 1.93 12.22 -5.67
C GLU A 78 0.63 12.53 -4.91
N ALA A 79 0.68 12.50 -3.57
CA ALA A 79 -0.41 12.90 -2.68
C ALA A 79 -0.01 14.17 -1.94
N GLY A 80 -0.02 15.30 -2.64
CA GLY A 80 0.49 16.56 -2.12
C GLY A 80 1.94 16.38 -1.63
N ASP A 81 2.24 16.92 -0.44
CA ASP A 81 3.57 16.74 0.16
C ASP A 81 3.62 15.60 1.18
N ALA A 82 2.66 14.67 1.16
CA ALA A 82 2.61 13.57 2.12
C ALA A 82 3.36 12.32 1.63
N SER A 83 3.20 11.98 0.35
CA SER A 83 3.84 10.82 -0.27
C SER A 83 4.05 11.03 -1.76
N ALA A 84 5.04 10.34 -2.31
CA ALA A 84 5.29 10.31 -3.75
C ALA A 84 5.87 8.94 -4.16
N VAL A 85 5.56 8.52 -5.39
CA VAL A 85 6.00 7.25 -5.94
C VAL A 85 6.64 7.48 -7.30
N TRP A 86 7.85 6.96 -7.48
CA TRP A 86 8.58 6.96 -8.75
C TRP A 86 8.65 5.57 -9.34
N SER A 87 8.42 5.46 -10.65
CA SER A 87 8.85 4.27 -11.39
C SER A 87 10.35 4.33 -11.64
N ILE A 88 11.03 3.20 -11.50
CA ILE A 88 12.45 3.02 -11.82
C ILE A 88 12.54 1.90 -12.85
N GLY A 89 12.85 2.28 -14.09
CA GLY A 89 12.65 1.37 -15.22
C GLY A 89 11.21 0.88 -15.31
N ASN A 90 11.03 -0.38 -15.72
CA ASN A 90 9.71 -0.96 -15.93
C ASN A 90 9.24 -1.86 -14.77
N ASN A 91 10.16 -2.28 -13.88
CA ASN A 91 9.89 -3.34 -12.90
C ASN A 91 10.12 -2.95 -11.44
N ALA A 92 10.52 -1.72 -11.16
CA ALA A 92 10.69 -1.25 -9.78
C ALA A 92 9.98 0.07 -9.51
N LEU A 93 9.66 0.30 -8.25
CA LEU A 93 9.08 1.53 -7.72
C LEU A 93 9.92 2.00 -6.53
N CYS A 94 10.02 3.31 -6.34
CA CYS A 94 10.49 3.91 -5.09
C CYS A 94 9.34 4.72 -4.49
N LYS A 95 8.84 4.27 -3.36
CA LYS A 95 7.81 4.96 -2.59
C LYS A 95 8.47 5.77 -1.48
N VAL A 96 8.18 7.05 -1.43
CA VAL A 96 8.72 7.97 -0.43
C VAL A 96 7.57 8.60 0.35
N LYS A 97 7.69 8.59 1.67
CA LYS A 97 6.76 9.25 2.60
C LYS A 97 7.50 9.69 3.85
N TYR A 98 6.90 10.58 4.63
CA TYR A 98 7.46 10.93 5.93
C TYR A 98 7.39 9.73 6.89
N ILE A 99 8.39 9.65 7.79
CA ILE A 99 8.44 8.61 8.83
C ILE A 99 7.35 8.90 9.86
N GLU A 100 6.53 7.92 10.12
CA GLU A 100 5.54 7.92 11.20
C GLU A 100 6.07 7.06 12.35
N GLU A 101 6.51 7.74 13.43
CA GLU A 101 7.04 7.03 14.60
C GLU A 101 5.99 6.11 15.24
N GLY A 102 6.40 4.91 15.61
CA GLY A 102 5.50 3.94 16.26
C GLY A 102 4.52 3.24 15.33
N VAL A 103 4.52 3.55 14.03
CA VAL A 103 3.73 2.86 13.00
C VAL A 103 4.53 1.72 12.38
N THR A 104 3.86 0.60 12.07
CA THR A 104 4.47 -0.53 11.35
C THR A 104 4.86 -0.11 9.93
N PRO A 105 6.15 -0.20 9.55
CA PRO A 105 6.55 0.08 8.18
C PRO A 105 5.95 -0.91 7.19
N GLU A 106 5.54 -0.46 6.01
CA GLU A 106 4.96 -1.31 4.96
C GLU A 106 5.88 -2.49 4.58
N SER A 107 7.21 -2.28 4.57
CA SER A 107 8.17 -3.36 4.30
C SER A 107 8.09 -4.52 5.30
N VAL A 108 7.81 -4.23 6.57
CA VAL A 108 7.66 -5.24 7.62
C VAL A 108 6.39 -6.07 7.36
N THR A 109 5.29 -5.40 7.02
CA THR A 109 4.04 -6.05 6.64
C THR A 109 4.20 -6.91 5.39
N LEU A 110 4.88 -6.40 4.34
CA LEU A 110 5.13 -7.15 3.11
C LEU A 110 5.99 -8.41 3.34
N HIS A 111 7.01 -8.34 4.21
CA HIS A 111 7.79 -9.52 4.57
C HIS A 111 6.92 -10.55 5.28
N PHE A 112 6.13 -10.13 6.27
CA PHE A 112 5.19 -11.01 6.97
C PHE A 112 4.22 -11.70 6.00
N VAL A 113 3.57 -10.94 5.10
CA VAL A 113 2.60 -11.50 4.12
C VAL A 113 3.28 -12.51 3.21
N ARG A 114 4.47 -12.23 2.71
CA ARG A 114 5.23 -13.16 1.87
C ARG A 114 5.57 -14.46 2.59
N ASP A 115 5.90 -14.40 3.88
CA ASP A 115 6.22 -15.57 4.69
C ASP A 115 4.99 -16.47 4.96
N GLN A 116 3.76 -15.94 4.76
CA GLN A 116 2.53 -16.73 4.80
C GLN A 116 2.29 -17.51 3.50
N HIS A 117 3.08 -17.32 2.44
CA HIS A 117 2.91 -17.94 1.12
C HIS A 117 1.50 -17.74 0.54
N PRO A 118 1.04 -16.49 0.36
CA PRO A 118 -0.31 -16.20 -0.08
C PRO A 118 -0.59 -16.73 -1.48
N SER A 119 -1.87 -16.96 -1.79
CA SER A 119 -2.35 -17.35 -3.12
C SER A 119 -2.37 -16.20 -4.13
N PHE A 120 -2.04 -14.99 -3.70
CA PHE A 120 -2.00 -13.76 -4.51
C PHE A 120 -0.59 -13.18 -4.55
N GLU A 121 -0.33 -12.36 -5.55
CA GLU A 121 0.97 -11.70 -5.67
C GLU A 121 1.07 -10.45 -4.79
N THR A 122 2.30 -10.16 -4.33
CA THR A 122 2.62 -8.95 -3.57
C THR A 122 3.91 -8.31 -4.06
N PRO A 123 4.09 -6.99 -3.90
CA PRO A 123 5.37 -6.35 -4.16
C PRO A 123 6.48 -7.02 -3.34
N LYS A 124 7.63 -7.27 -3.97
CA LYS A 124 8.81 -7.72 -3.24
C LYS A 124 9.60 -6.50 -2.79
N VAL A 125 9.98 -6.47 -1.52
CA VAL A 125 10.87 -5.43 -1.00
C VAL A 125 12.27 -5.66 -1.57
N ILE A 126 12.76 -4.69 -2.35
CA ILE A 126 14.14 -4.66 -2.86
C ILE A 126 15.06 -4.07 -1.80
N HIS A 127 14.68 -2.90 -1.27
CA HIS A 127 15.44 -2.19 -0.26
C HIS A 127 14.53 -1.24 0.52
N HIS A 128 14.86 -0.94 1.77
CA HIS A 128 14.18 0.07 2.55
C HIS A 128 15.20 0.90 3.33
N ALA A 129 15.22 2.19 3.09
CA ALA A 129 16.10 3.14 3.75
C ALA A 129 15.32 4.24 4.46
N PHE A 130 15.95 4.86 5.45
CA PHE A 130 15.40 5.98 6.21
C PHE A 130 16.44 7.11 6.28
N GLY A 131 16.01 8.33 6.06
CA GLY A 131 16.87 9.50 6.16
C GLY A 131 16.06 10.79 5.96
N ASN A 132 16.53 11.90 6.57
CA ASN A 132 15.91 13.21 6.48
C ASN A 132 14.38 13.20 6.73
N ASP A 133 13.95 12.53 7.81
CA ASP A 133 12.54 12.35 8.19
C ASP A 133 11.69 11.60 7.16
N ARG A 134 12.31 10.94 6.17
CA ARG A 134 11.65 10.20 5.10
C ARG A 134 12.00 8.74 5.08
N SER A 135 11.06 7.96 4.61
CA SER A 135 11.16 6.53 4.33
C SER A 135 11.24 6.36 2.81
N TYR A 136 12.20 5.58 2.33
CA TYR A 136 12.47 5.29 0.91
C TYR A 136 12.33 3.80 0.70
N LEU A 137 11.17 3.36 0.26
CA LEU A 137 10.85 1.95 0.06
C LEU A 137 10.94 1.58 -1.42
N PHE A 138 11.92 0.74 -1.76
CA PHE A 138 12.11 0.20 -3.10
C PHE A 138 11.40 -1.14 -3.21
N LEU A 139 10.50 -1.24 -4.18
CA LEU A 139 9.64 -2.39 -4.40
C LEU A 139 9.79 -2.92 -5.82
N GLN A 140 9.80 -4.23 -5.99
CA GLN A 140 9.56 -4.84 -7.30
C GLN A 140 8.09 -4.64 -7.65
N ARG A 141 7.83 -4.13 -8.84
CA ARG A 141 6.47 -3.90 -9.34
C ARG A 141 5.75 -5.23 -9.56
N VAL A 142 4.51 -5.33 -9.12
CA VAL A 142 3.61 -6.41 -9.51
C VAL A 142 3.18 -6.16 -10.97
N PRO A 143 3.36 -7.12 -11.88
CA PRO A 143 2.98 -6.97 -13.29
C PRO A 143 1.46 -6.81 -13.46
N GLY A 144 1.06 -6.08 -14.49
CA GLY A 144 -0.35 -5.82 -14.80
C GLY A 144 -0.77 -4.38 -14.54
N ARG A 145 -2.08 -4.17 -14.49
CA ARG A 145 -2.72 -2.86 -14.25
C ARG A 145 -3.66 -2.92 -13.06
N THR A 146 -4.00 -1.79 -12.49
CA THR A 146 -4.98 -1.75 -11.39
C THR A 146 -6.34 -2.23 -11.88
N LEU A 147 -7.10 -2.88 -10.99
CA LEU A 147 -8.47 -3.31 -11.29
C LEU A 147 -9.34 -2.12 -11.70
N ASP A 148 -9.13 -0.94 -11.11
CA ASP A 148 -9.81 0.30 -11.50
C ASP A 148 -9.55 0.64 -12.96
N ALA A 149 -8.29 0.62 -13.40
CA ALA A 149 -7.90 0.89 -14.79
C ALA A 149 -8.38 -0.22 -15.76
N ALA A 150 -8.48 -1.46 -15.30
CA ALA A 150 -8.96 -2.58 -16.09
C ALA A 150 -10.49 -2.59 -16.26
N TRP A 151 -11.22 -2.07 -15.27
CA TRP A 151 -12.64 -2.22 -15.12
C TRP A 151 -13.50 -1.91 -16.37
N PRO A 152 -13.23 -0.82 -17.12
CA PRO A 152 -14.02 -0.50 -18.30
C PRO A 152 -13.97 -1.56 -19.40
N SER A 153 -12.85 -2.30 -19.49
CA SER A 153 -12.63 -3.34 -20.50
C SER A 153 -13.06 -4.74 -20.08
N LEU A 154 -13.40 -4.93 -18.78
CA LEU A 154 -13.83 -6.22 -18.26
C LEU A 154 -15.29 -6.48 -18.59
N ASP A 155 -15.62 -7.70 -19.03
CA ASP A 155 -16.98 -8.19 -19.10
C ASP A 155 -17.55 -8.55 -17.71
N GLU A 156 -18.84 -8.91 -17.66
CA GLU A 156 -19.49 -9.25 -16.40
C GLU A 156 -18.90 -10.49 -15.73
N TYR A 157 -18.42 -11.45 -16.52
CA TYR A 157 -17.81 -12.67 -16.00
C TYR A 157 -16.54 -12.31 -15.20
N TRP A 158 -15.62 -11.54 -15.76
CA TRP A 158 -14.39 -11.14 -15.11
C TRP A 158 -14.63 -10.19 -13.92
N ARG A 159 -15.58 -9.28 -14.02
CA ARG A 159 -15.97 -8.43 -12.88
C ARG A 159 -16.45 -9.26 -11.69
N ARG A 160 -17.29 -10.26 -11.90
CA ARG A 160 -17.75 -11.18 -10.83
C ARG A 160 -16.64 -12.11 -10.36
N HIS A 161 -15.78 -12.54 -11.25
CA HIS A 161 -14.60 -13.35 -10.90
C HIS A 161 -13.73 -12.61 -9.89
N TYR A 162 -13.33 -11.37 -10.17
CA TYR A 162 -12.46 -10.59 -9.28
C TYR A 162 -13.12 -10.25 -7.94
N VAL A 163 -14.43 -10.00 -7.91
CA VAL A 163 -15.20 -9.87 -6.65
C VAL A 163 -15.01 -11.12 -5.78
N LYS A 164 -15.19 -12.31 -6.37
CA LYS A 164 -15.06 -13.57 -5.66
C LYS A 164 -13.62 -13.83 -5.20
N VAL A 165 -12.65 -13.56 -6.07
CA VAL A 165 -11.22 -13.75 -5.75
C VAL A 165 -10.84 -12.86 -4.57
N VAL A 166 -11.21 -11.58 -4.58
CA VAL A 166 -10.88 -10.66 -3.49
C VAL A 166 -11.56 -11.04 -2.17
N ALA A 167 -12.83 -11.47 -2.21
CA ALA A 167 -13.49 -11.98 -1.02
C ALA A 167 -12.81 -13.26 -0.46
N ASN A 168 -12.28 -14.12 -1.33
CA ASN A 168 -11.51 -15.29 -0.91
C ASN A 168 -10.14 -14.90 -0.34
N ILE A 169 -9.45 -13.92 -0.93
CA ILE A 169 -8.21 -13.35 -0.40
C ILE A 169 -8.42 -12.79 1.02
N CYS A 170 -9.52 -12.05 1.25
CA CYS A 170 -9.87 -11.59 2.59
C CYS A 170 -10.07 -12.76 3.55
N SER A 171 -10.69 -13.86 3.08
CA SER A 171 -10.88 -15.07 3.89
C SER A 171 -9.57 -15.79 4.19
N GLU A 172 -8.66 -15.86 3.23
CA GLU A 172 -7.30 -16.39 3.38
C GLU A 172 -6.50 -15.57 4.41
N MET A 173 -6.44 -14.25 4.25
CA MET A 173 -5.76 -13.36 5.18
C MET A 173 -6.33 -13.48 6.61
N ALA A 174 -7.65 -13.67 6.75
CA ALA A 174 -8.30 -13.81 8.04
C ALA A 174 -7.98 -15.14 8.77
N VAL A 175 -7.27 -16.07 8.13
CA VAL A 175 -6.72 -17.28 8.79
C VAL A 175 -5.49 -16.91 9.63
N TRP A 176 -4.74 -15.88 9.24
CA TRP A 176 -3.55 -15.43 9.95
C TRP A 176 -3.97 -14.64 11.20
N LYS A 177 -3.69 -15.22 12.37
CA LYS A 177 -4.17 -14.72 13.67
C LYS A 177 -3.10 -13.87 14.36
N GLY A 178 -3.57 -12.82 15.03
CA GLY A 178 -2.75 -11.97 15.89
C GLY A 178 -3.27 -11.97 17.34
N ALA A 179 -2.35 -11.80 18.28
CA ALA A 179 -2.70 -11.71 19.71
C ALA A 179 -3.18 -10.31 20.14
N LYS A 180 -2.93 -9.30 19.29
CA LYS A 180 -3.24 -7.88 19.59
C LYS A 180 -3.74 -7.19 18.35
N PHE A 181 -4.54 -6.14 18.54
CA PHE A 181 -4.84 -5.16 17.52
C PHE A 181 -3.54 -4.43 17.09
N GLY A 182 -3.36 -4.18 15.80
CA GLY A 182 -2.23 -3.38 15.31
C GLY A 182 -1.42 -4.08 14.22
N GLY A 183 -0.21 -3.57 13.96
CA GLY A 183 0.68 -4.11 12.96
C GLY A 183 1.28 -5.46 13.32
N VAL A 184 1.85 -6.11 12.34
CA VAL A 184 2.44 -7.47 12.50
C VAL A 184 3.64 -7.51 13.45
N ASP A 185 4.28 -6.37 13.69
CA ASP A 185 5.38 -6.18 14.65
C ASP A 185 4.90 -5.63 16.01
N GLY A 186 3.58 -5.52 16.19
CA GLY A 186 2.95 -5.01 17.42
C GLY A 186 2.93 -3.50 17.55
N LYS A 187 3.34 -2.75 16.50
CA LYS A 187 3.21 -1.30 16.42
C LYS A 187 1.83 -0.87 15.91
N ASN A 188 1.63 0.42 15.77
CA ASN A 188 0.38 1.03 15.37
C ASN A 188 0.09 0.87 13.86
N ILE A 189 -1.19 1.00 13.50
CA ILE A 189 -1.69 1.08 12.13
C ILE A 189 -2.49 2.38 11.99
N PRO A 190 -2.28 3.20 10.94
CA PRO A 190 -2.98 4.48 10.78
C PRO A 190 -4.41 4.29 10.21
N GLU A 191 -5.27 3.51 10.87
CA GLU A 191 -6.66 3.29 10.45
C GLU A 191 -7.57 4.44 10.87
N ARG A 192 -7.72 5.41 9.99
CA ARG A 192 -8.46 6.66 10.23
C ARG A 192 -9.95 6.48 10.49
N TYR A 193 -10.57 5.40 9.99
CA TYR A 193 -12.00 5.13 10.22
C TYR A 193 -12.31 4.66 11.63
N LEU A 194 -11.29 4.34 12.43
CA LEU A 194 -11.38 4.00 13.85
C LEU A 194 -10.99 5.18 14.76
N VAL A 195 -10.83 6.38 14.23
CA VAL A 195 -10.56 7.60 15.01
C VAL A 195 -11.73 8.56 14.83
N LYS A 196 -12.28 9.08 15.94
CA LYS A 196 -13.37 10.09 15.90
C LYS A 196 -12.85 11.41 15.33
N SER A 197 -13.62 12.00 14.42
CA SER A 197 -13.27 13.30 13.83
C SER A 197 -13.24 14.45 14.85
N SER A 198 -13.90 14.29 16.00
CA SER A 198 -13.96 15.27 17.10
C SER A 198 -12.81 15.14 18.10
N ALA A 199 -11.99 14.07 18.01
CA ALA A 199 -10.87 13.80 18.91
C ALA A 199 -9.52 14.06 18.22
N PRO A 200 -8.44 14.31 18.98
CA PRO A 200 -7.08 14.25 18.44
C PRO A 200 -6.81 12.88 17.80
N GLU A 201 -6.07 12.86 16.68
CA GLU A 201 -5.68 11.60 16.05
C GLU A 201 -4.80 10.78 17.00
N ASP A 202 -5.30 9.61 17.42
CA ASP A 202 -4.57 8.62 18.19
C ASP A 202 -4.71 7.25 17.53
N PHE A 203 -3.66 6.85 16.82
CA PHE A 203 -3.57 5.54 16.15
C PHE A 203 -2.93 4.47 17.04
N SER A 204 -2.78 4.70 18.34
CA SER A 204 -2.27 3.65 19.23
C SER A 204 -3.18 2.42 19.18
N SER A 205 -2.57 1.24 19.16
CA SER A 205 -3.30 -0.04 19.12
C SER A 205 -4.31 -0.16 20.27
N ALA A 206 -3.97 0.38 21.45
CA ALA A 206 -4.87 0.38 22.61
C ALA A 206 -6.11 1.25 22.39
N ASN A 207 -5.94 2.45 21.82
CA ASN A 207 -7.07 3.33 21.52
C ASN A 207 -7.96 2.73 20.43
N LEU A 208 -7.39 2.27 19.31
CA LEU A 208 -8.17 1.69 18.22
C LEU A 208 -8.90 0.40 18.65
N GLN A 209 -8.30 -0.42 19.49
CA GLN A 209 -8.98 -1.58 20.08
C GLN A 209 -10.15 -1.15 20.97
N ALA A 210 -9.96 -0.17 21.86
CA ALA A 210 -11.02 0.33 22.74
C ALA A 210 -12.21 0.90 21.93
N GLU A 211 -11.93 1.58 20.82
CA GLU A 211 -12.99 2.06 19.93
C GLU A 211 -13.74 0.91 19.24
N CYS A 212 -13.04 -0.17 18.83
CA CYS A 212 -13.70 -1.38 18.32
C CYS A 212 -14.58 -2.05 19.39
N GLU A 213 -14.11 -2.13 20.63
CA GLU A 213 -14.87 -2.67 21.77
C GLU A 213 -16.10 -1.81 22.09
N ALA A 214 -15.96 -0.48 22.01
CA ALA A 214 -17.09 0.45 22.20
C ALA A 214 -18.19 0.29 21.13
N MET A 215 -17.83 -0.16 19.92
CA MET A 215 -18.77 -0.54 18.87
C MET A 215 -19.29 -1.98 18.98
N GLY A 216 -18.94 -2.72 20.04
CA GLY A 216 -19.38 -4.10 20.28
C GLY A 216 -18.71 -5.14 19.38
N MET A 217 -17.58 -4.83 18.76
CA MET A 217 -16.82 -5.81 17.97
C MET A 217 -16.14 -6.84 18.90
N ASP A 218 -16.05 -8.08 18.45
CA ASP A 218 -15.30 -9.12 19.18
C ASP A 218 -13.80 -8.87 19.04
N CYS A 219 -13.19 -8.38 20.11
CA CYS A 219 -11.75 -8.14 20.24
C CYS A 219 -11.03 -9.26 21.03
N SER A 220 -11.65 -10.43 21.20
CA SER A 220 -11.01 -11.61 21.79
C SER A 220 -10.01 -12.28 20.84
N ASN A 221 -10.20 -12.12 19.53
CA ASN A 221 -9.36 -12.67 18.49
C ASN A 221 -9.21 -11.68 17.34
N PHE A 222 -7.97 -11.45 16.92
CA PHE A 222 -7.69 -10.60 15.78
C PHE A 222 -7.27 -11.42 14.58
N VAL A 223 -7.66 -10.94 13.39
CA VAL A 223 -7.31 -11.56 12.12
C VAL A 223 -6.56 -10.56 11.26
N PHE A 224 -5.65 -11.03 10.43
CA PHE A 224 -4.97 -10.16 9.51
C PHE A 224 -5.94 -9.70 8.40
N GLY A 225 -5.87 -8.44 8.06
CA GLY A 225 -6.66 -7.83 7.00
C GLY A 225 -5.95 -6.65 6.38
N HIS A 226 -6.29 -6.40 5.12
CA HIS A 226 -5.86 -5.22 4.38
C HIS A 226 -7.00 -4.21 4.41
N ALA A 227 -6.87 -3.18 5.24
CA ALA A 227 -7.97 -2.25 5.50
C ALA A 227 -8.17 -1.18 4.41
N ASP A 228 -7.42 -1.25 3.30
CA ASP A 228 -7.57 -0.36 2.13
C ASP A 228 -7.59 -1.14 0.81
N LEU A 229 -8.33 -2.25 0.75
CA LEU A 229 -8.40 -3.15 -0.39
C LEU A 229 -9.41 -2.66 -1.45
N GLY A 230 -9.15 -1.46 -1.98
CA GLY A 230 -9.90 -0.87 -3.08
C GLY A 230 -9.38 -1.27 -4.46
N PRO A 231 -10.12 -0.99 -5.56
CA PRO A 231 -9.74 -1.38 -6.93
C PRO A 231 -8.41 -0.79 -7.42
N THR A 232 -7.97 0.31 -6.84
CA THR A 232 -6.66 0.93 -7.12
C THR A 232 -5.50 0.19 -6.49
N ASN A 233 -5.76 -0.65 -5.47
CA ASN A 233 -4.76 -1.43 -4.72
C ASN A 233 -4.78 -2.91 -5.11
N ILE A 234 -5.54 -3.26 -6.15
CA ILE A 234 -5.65 -4.60 -6.73
C ILE A 234 -5.06 -4.58 -8.13
N ILE A 235 -4.07 -5.41 -8.39
CA ILE A 235 -3.46 -5.57 -9.71
C ILE A 235 -4.05 -6.81 -10.38
N VAL A 236 -4.44 -6.66 -11.64
CA VAL A 236 -4.94 -7.74 -12.48
C VAL A 236 -4.13 -7.83 -13.77
N GLU A 237 -4.21 -8.95 -14.47
CA GLU A 237 -3.55 -9.15 -15.75
C GLU A 237 -3.99 -8.09 -16.78
N ASP A 238 -3.09 -7.67 -17.66
CA ASP A 238 -3.41 -6.70 -18.73
C ASP A 238 -4.53 -7.22 -19.63
N GLU A 239 -4.45 -8.51 -19.99
CA GLU A 239 -5.51 -9.29 -20.62
C GLU A 239 -5.86 -10.45 -19.68
N PRO A 240 -7.11 -10.54 -19.17
CA PRO A 240 -7.50 -11.58 -18.25
C PRO A 240 -7.39 -12.99 -18.87
N ASP A 241 -6.62 -13.87 -18.23
CA ASP A 241 -6.41 -15.25 -18.64
C ASP A 241 -6.53 -16.21 -17.45
N SER A 242 -5.62 -16.14 -16.51
CA SER A 242 -5.67 -16.97 -15.30
C SER A 242 -6.59 -16.42 -14.22
N GLY A 243 -6.87 -15.13 -14.26
CA GLY A 243 -7.60 -14.40 -13.22
C GLY A 243 -6.81 -14.22 -11.93
N GLN A 244 -5.48 -14.29 -12.00
CA GLN A 244 -4.61 -13.99 -10.88
C GLN A 244 -4.71 -12.54 -10.45
N VAL A 245 -4.47 -12.31 -9.17
CA VAL A 245 -4.58 -11.00 -8.54
C VAL A 245 -3.31 -10.71 -7.75
N GLY A 246 -2.83 -9.48 -7.86
CA GLY A 246 -1.83 -8.92 -6.98
C GLY A 246 -2.44 -7.88 -6.03
N ILE A 247 -1.94 -7.79 -4.82
CA ILE A 247 -2.35 -6.80 -3.82
C ILE A 247 -1.16 -5.90 -3.50
N ILE A 248 -1.39 -4.58 -3.48
CA ILE A 248 -0.38 -3.56 -3.20
C ILE A 248 -0.86 -2.64 -2.07
N GLU A 249 -0.01 -1.72 -1.59
CA GLU A 249 -0.34 -0.70 -0.58
C GLU A 249 -0.68 -1.28 0.81
N PHE A 250 0.21 -2.10 1.38
CA PHE A 250 0.04 -2.74 2.68
C PHE A 250 0.26 -1.82 3.90
N GLU A 251 0.17 -0.51 3.74
CA GLU A 251 0.40 0.48 4.83
C GLU A 251 -0.64 0.37 5.95
N ILE A 252 -1.89 0.06 5.59
CA ILE A 252 -3.00 -0.08 6.54
C ILE A 252 -3.41 -1.55 6.60
N ALA A 253 -2.41 -2.45 6.65
CA ALA A 253 -2.65 -3.87 6.81
C ALA A 253 -2.08 -4.37 8.13
N GLY A 254 -2.82 -5.24 8.81
CA GLY A 254 -2.47 -5.79 10.11
C GLY A 254 -3.62 -6.53 10.77
N TYR A 255 -3.63 -6.57 12.09
CA TYR A 255 -4.57 -7.35 12.89
C TYR A 255 -5.74 -6.52 13.39
N PHE A 256 -6.95 -6.92 12.96
CA PHE A 256 -8.23 -6.27 13.27
C PHE A 256 -9.23 -7.28 13.85
N PRO A 257 -10.30 -6.83 14.53
CA PRO A 257 -11.50 -7.66 14.74
C PRO A 257 -12.03 -8.16 13.40
N ARG A 258 -12.46 -9.42 13.31
CA ARG A 258 -12.90 -10.02 12.04
C ARG A 258 -14.01 -9.24 11.35
N SER A 259 -14.95 -8.67 12.11
CA SER A 259 -16.04 -7.85 11.59
C SER A 259 -15.57 -6.54 10.94
N TRP A 260 -14.39 -6.01 11.32
CA TRP A 260 -13.85 -4.81 10.71
C TRP A 260 -13.61 -4.96 9.21
N ILE A 261 -13.18 -6.15 8.77
CA ILE A 261 -12.88 -6.40 7.35
C ILE A 261 -14.09 -6.11 6.45
N ARG A 262 -15.27 -6.65 6.77
CA ARG A 262 -16.49 -6.38 6.00
C ARG A 262 -17.05 -4.98 6.25
N THR A 263 -16.96 -4.49 7.49
CA THR A 263 -17.37 -3.13 7.85
C THR A 263 -16.67 -2.11 6.97
N LYS A 264 -15.36 -2.25 6.77
CA LYS A 264 -14.58 -1.34 5.94
C LYS A 264 -15.10 -1.25 4.50
N PHE A 265 -15.45 -2.37 3.86
CA PHE A 265 -16.07 -2.37 2.53
C PHE A 265 -17.47 -1.71 2.50
N ARG A 266 -18.12 -1.55 3.63
CA ARG A 266 -19.42 -0.86 3.68
C ARG A 266 -19.29 0.64 3.87
N ILE A 267 -18.27 1.12 4.56
CA ILE A 267 -18.14 2.53 4.97
C ILE A 267 -17.10 3.33 4.18
N SER A 268 -16.07 2.69 3.59
CA SER A 268 -14.98 3.40 2.93
C SER A 268 -15.27 3.66 1.46
N SER A 269 -15.57 4.91 1.10
CA SER A 269 -15.68 5.34 -0.29
C SER A 269 -14.35 5.28 -1.06
N GLY A 270 -13.20 5.24 -0.38
CA GLY A 270 -11.89 5.00 -0.99
C GLY A 270 -11.76 3.61 -1.63
N MET A 271 -12.67 2.69 -1.30
CA MET A 271 -12.76 1.37 -1.93
C MET A 271 -13.76 1.29 -3.09
N ASP A 272 -14.32 2.40 -3.53
CA ASP A 272 -15.16 2.45 -4.73
C ASP A 272 -14.28 2.48 -5.99
N LEU A 273 -14.87 2.10 -7.14
CA LEU A 273 -14.27 2.38 -8.43
C LEU A 273 -14.21 3.89 -8.67
N SER A 274 -13.24 4.33 -9.45
CA SER A 274 -13.22 5.73 -9.87
C SER A 274 -14.45 6.06 -10.76
N PRO A 275 -14.92 7.31 -10.77
CA PRO A 275 -16.00 7.72 -11.67
C PRO A 275 -15.67 7.56 -13.15
N LEU A 276 -14.37 7.44 -13.49
CA LEU A 276 -13.92 7.19 -14.86
C LEU A 276 -13.99 5.70 -15.23
N ALA A 277 -13.96 4.81 -14.23
CA ALA A 277 -13.96 3.36 -14.45
C ALA A 277 -15.38 2.79 -14.61
N ALA A 278 -16.40 3.37 -13.97
CA ALA A 278 -17.75 2.80 -13.98
C ALA A 278 -18.85 3.85 -13.79
N ASP A 279 -20.01 3.65 -14.46
CA ASP A 279 -21.22 4.43 -14.25
C ASP A 279 -21.79 4.26 -12.82
N ASN A 280 -21.55 3.11 -12.20
CA ASN A 280 -21.88 2.84 -10.80
C ASN A 280 -20.61 2.48 -10.01
N PRO A 281 -19.88 3.48 -9.50
CA PRO A 281 -18.63 3.27 -8.75
C PRO A 281 -18.79 2.37 -7.50
N HIS A 282 -19.97 2.39 -6.89
CA HIS A 282 -20.24 1.64 -5.66
C HIS A 282 -20.48 0.13 -5.90
N TRP A 283 -20.70 -0.30 -7.15
CA TRP A 283 -21.04 -1.68 -7.47
C TRP A 283 -19.98 -2.66 -6.96
N TRP A 284 -18.70 -2.39 -7.22
CA TRP A 284 -17.59 -3.22 -6.79
C TRP A 284 -17.65 -3.50 -5.28
N ARG A 285 -17.63 -2.43 -4.50
CA ARG A 285 -17.63 -2.49 -3.04
C ARG A 285 -18.87 -3.21 -2.49
N ALA A 286 -20.04 -2.94 -3.07
CA ALA A 286 -21.30 -3.59 -2.70
C ALA A 286 -21.27 -5.11 -2.95
N GLU A 287 -20.68 -5.56 -4.05
CA GLU A 287 -20.57 -7.00 -4.35
C GLU A 287 -19.55 -7.70 -3.46
N VAL A 288 -18.36 -7.08 -3.24
CA VAL A 288 -17.35 -7.65 -2.35
C VAL A 288 -17.89 -7.80 -0.93
N GLN A 289 -18.54 -6.76 -0.36
CA GLN A 289 -19.12 -6.87 0.99
C GLN A 289 -20.21 -7.95 1.08
N ARG A 290 -20.97 -8.16 0.00
CA ARG A 290 -21.99 -9.23 -0.06
C ARG A 290 -21.32 -10.61 -0.07
N ALA A 291 -20.28 -10.77 -0.87
CA ALA A 291 -19.50 -12.01 -0.93
C ALA A 291 -18.82 -12.31 0.42
N LEU A 292 -18.28 -11.29 1.10
CA LEU A 292 -17.74 -11.43 2.46
C LEU A 292 -18.82 -11.89 3.45
N GLY A 293 -20.04 -11.35 3.37
CA GLY A 293 -21.16 -11.83 4.19
C GLY A 293 -21.45 -13.31 3.94
N ALA A 294 -21.45 -13.76 2.68
CA ALA A 294 -21.59 -15.17 2.32
C ALA A 294 -20.43 -16.04 2.84
N ASN A 295 -19.23 -15.48 2.97
CA ASN A 295 -18.06 -16.13 3.57
C ASN A 295 -18.05 -16.07 5.12
N GLY A 296 -19.14 -15.63 5.75
CA GLY A 296 -19.29 -15.60 7.19
C GLY A 296 -18.56 -14.44 7.90
N PHE A 297 -18.38 -13.31 7.21
CA PHE A 297 -17.96 -12.08 7.88
C PHE A 297 -19.17 -11.27 8.30
N ASP A 298 -19.31 -11.04 9.59
CA ASP A 298 -20.23 -10.05 10.14
C ASP A 298 -19.73 -8.64 9.84
N ASP A 299 -20.60 -7.64 9.99
CA ASP A 299 -20.21 -6.23 9.97
C ASP A 299 -20.79 -5.49 11.18
N ALA A 300 -20.24 -4.31 11.45
CA ALA A 300 -20.62 -3.44 12.55
C ALA A 300 -20.97 -2.02 12.05
N VAL A 301 -21.57 -1.92 10.87
CA VAL A 301 -21.83 -0.61 10.21
C VAL A 301 -22.73 0.27 11.04
N GLU A 302 -23.86 -0.26 11.53
CA GLU A 302 -24.82 0.51 12.34
C GLU A 302 -24.16 1.05 13.62
N ALA A 303 -23.39 0.19 14.32
CA ALA A 303 -22.65 0.59 15.51
C ALA A 303 -21.55 1.62 15.19
N TRP A 304 -20.88 1.49 14.04
CA TRP A 304 -19.90 2.47 13.58
C TRP A 304 -20.54 3.83 13.27
N GLU A 305 -21.70 3.85 12.62
CA GLU A 305 -22.43 5.08 12.32
C GLU A 305 -22.90 5.79 13.59
N GLU A 306 -23.39 5.04 14.60
CA GLU A 306 -23.75 5.59 15.89
C GLU A 306 -22.56 6.15 16.63
N TRP A 307 -21.47 5.37 16.71
CA TRP A 307 -20.23 5.77 17.35
C TRP A 307 -19.62 7.02 16.71
N ARG A 308 -19.69 7.16 15.39
CA ARG A 308 -19.15 8.32 14.66
C ARG A 308 -19.94 9.60 14.89
N ARG A 309 -21.22 9.48 15.22
CA ARG A 309 -22.13 10.63 15.49
C ARG A 309 -22.01 11.15 16.92
N GLY A 310 -21.63 10.33 17.87
CA GLY A 310 -21.39 10.67 19.26
C GLY A 310 -19.95 11.09 19.50
#